data_de4c03a95a51742ef28084e45d064f7b
#
_entry.id   de4c03a95a51742ef28084e45d064f7b
#
_cell.length_a   1.000
_cell.length_b   1.000
_cell.length_c   1.000
_cell.angle_alpha   90.00
_cell.angle_beta   90.00
_cell.angle_gamma   90.00
#
_symmetry.space_group_name_H-M   'P 1'
#
loop_
_entity.id
_entity.type
_entity.pdbx_description
1 polymer ?
#
loop_
_entity_poly.entity_id
_entity_poly.type
_entity_poly.pdbx_seq_one_letter_code
_entity_poly.pdbx_strand_id
1 'polypeptide(L)'
;MALIRAGLQRLASVFSNGQGGMLSRFITNHAPAQNQSVADTTKDVISTCNKLIEDRVSRNFAIVHLLGKQWRVTDGDLLVVEGYWPPNIGDKITLDKVLLAATKDFSLIGRPIVQPGLVTVTATIISKGLSHTRTHFKKKRRKQFMRINFQRAEQTMLRINSVVINNRINEAPKNVF
;
A
#
# COMPACT_ATOMS: atom_id res chain seq x y z
N MET A 1 -3.28 17.61 4.60
CA MET A 1 -1.90 18.11 4.44
C MET A 1 -0.93 17.03 4.85
N ALA A 2 -0.23 16.44 3.89
CA ALA A 2 0.80 15.43 4.13
C ALA A 2 2.17 16.09 4.03
N LEU A 3 2.94 16.06 5.12
CA LEU A 3 4.32 16.55 5.18
C LEU A 3 5.25 15.46 4.61
N ILE A 4 5.89 15.79 3.50
CA ILE A 4 7.03 15.03 2.98
C ILE A 4 8.28 15.60 3.69
N ARG A 5 8.91 14.80 4.55
CA ARG A 5 10.22 15.11 5.13
C ARG A 5 11.30 14.59 4.20
N ALA A 6 11.98 15.51 3.51
CA ALA A 6 13.26 15.24 2.86
C ALA A 6 14.39 15.38 3.91
N GLY A 7 15.18 14.33 4.09
CA GLY A 7 16.33 14.33 4.97
C GLY A 7 17.51 15.11 4.37
N LEU A 8 17.89 16.22 4.98
CA LEU A 8 19.16 16.91 4.73
C LEU A 8 20.25 16.31 5.62
N GLN A 9 21.18 15.62 5.03
CA GLN A 9 22.44 15.27 5.70
C GLN A 9 23.40 16.46 5.64
N ARG A 10 23.75 16.98 6.82
CA ARG A 10 24.83 17.93 6.99
C ARG A 10 26.16 17.17 7.06
N LEU A 11 27.07 17.47 6.15
CA LEU A 11 28.48 17.21 6.35
C LEU A 11 29.14 18.54 6.70
N ALA A 12 29.54 18.67 7.95
CA ALA A 12 30.44 19.68 8.41
C ALA A 12 31.87 19.11 8.39
N SER A 13 32.75 19.64 7.58
CA SER A 13 34.18 19.44 7.71
C SER A 13 34.85 20.77 8.03
N VAL A 14 35.45 20.78 9.20
CA VAL A 14 36.37 21.79 9.74
C VAL A 14 37.70 21.69 9.01
N PHE A 15 38.21 22.78 8.48
CA PHE A 15 39.66 23.01 8.40
C PHE A 15 39.96 24.50 8.50
N SER A 16 40.78 24.80 9.48
CA SER A 16 41.39 26.10 9.78
C SER A 16 42.71 26.28 9.02
N ASN A 17 43.06 27.53 8.87
CA ASN A 17 44.37 28.14 8.70
C ASN A 17 44.92 28.45 7.31
N GLY A 18 45.12 29.74 7.09
CA GLY A 18 46.42 30.27 6.64
C GLY A 18 46.40 31.17 5.43
N GLN A 19 46.52 32.49 5.69
CA GLN A 19 47.21 33.53 4.90
C GLN A 19 46.71 33.95 3.49
N GLY A 20 46.31 35.17 3.44
CA GLY A 20 46.59 36.29 2.57
C GLY A 20 46.64 36.05 1.04
N GLY A 21 45.66 36.55 0.31
CA GLY A 21 45.71 36.67 -1.15
C GLY A 21 44.45 37.34 -1.68
N MET A 22 44.62 38.41 -2.38
CA MET A 22 43.65 39.34 -2.95
C MET A 22 42.30 38.76 -3.36
N LEU A 23 41.25 39.34 -2.81
CA LEU A 23 39.84 39.06 -3.09
C LEU A 23 39.45 39.55 -4.51
N SER A 24 39.35 38.65 -5.43
CA SER A 24 38.38 38.84 -6.54
C SER A 24 37.03 38.36 -6.05
N ARG A 25 36.10 39.30 -5.80
CA ARG A 25 34.68 39.02 -5.53
C ARG A 25 34.05 38.41 -6.75
N PHE A 26 33.97 37.09 -6.82
CA PHE A 26 33.00 36.44 -7.66
C PHE A 26 31.64 36.61 -6.97
N ILE A 27 30.91 37.62 -7.41
CA ILE A 27 29.47 37.73 -7.16
C ILE A 27 28.84 36.62 -7.99
N THR A 28 28.66 35.47 -7.40
CA THR A 28 27.74 34.47 -7.94
C THR A 28 26.33 35.05 -7.80
N ASN A 29 25.80 35.60 -8.88
CA ASN A 29 24.38 35.87 -8.99
C ASN A 29 23.64 34.53 -8.86
N HIS A 30 23.31 34.16 -7.61
CA HIS A 30 22.27 33.18 -7.37
C HIS A 30 20.99 33.85 -7.85
N ALA A 31 20.52 33.43 -9.00
CA ALA A 31 19.17 33.76 -9.44
C ALA A 31 18.23 33.37 -8.27
N PRO A 32 17.32 34.27 -7.86
CA PRO A 32 16.38 33.93 -6.79
C PRO A 32 15.66 32.66 -7.21
N ALA A 33 15.74 31.61 -6.37
CA ALA A 33 14.96 30.42 -6.55
C ALA A 33 13.51 30.88 -6.69
N GLN A 34 12.93 30.68 -7.87
CA GLN A 34 11.53 31.00 -8.12
C GLN A 34 10.74 30.24 -7.06
N ASN A 35 10.09 30.97 -6.14
CA ASN A 35 9.12 30.43 -5.21
C ASN A 35 7.90 30.00 -6.03
N GLN A 36 8.02 28.83 -6.71
CA GLN A 36 6.85 28.14 -7.24
C GLN A 36 5.93 27.91 -6.06
N SER A 37 4.69 28.38 -6.15
CA SER A 37 3.75 28.22 -5.07
C SER A 37 3.59 26.71 -4.80
N VAL A 38 3.47 26.32 -3.55
CA VAL A 38 3.27 24.90 -3.17
C VAL A 38 2.10 24.28 -3.95
N ALA A 39 1.11 25.11 -4.33
CA ALA A 39 -0.02 24.71 -5.14
C ALA A 39 0.35 24.32 -6.57
N ASP A 40 1.34 24.98 -7.18
CA ASP A 40 1.77 24.67 -8.55
C ASP A 40 2.61 23.41 -8.59
N THR A 41 3.51 23.21 -7.61
CA THR A 41 4.27 21.96 -7.48
C THR A 41 3.37 20.75 -7.25
N THR A 42 2.27 20.89 -6.48
CA THR A 42 1.31 19.80 -6.28
C THR A 42 0.53 19.43 -7.54
N LYS A 43 0.16 20.42 -8.37
CA LYS A 43 -0.50 20.19 -9.68
C LYS A 43 0.43 19.42 -10.63
N ASP A 44 1.70 19.80 -10.69
CA ASP A 44 2.70 19.14 -11.54
C ASP A 44 2.91 17.69 -11.13
N VAL A 45 3.01 17.41 -9.82
CA VAL A 45 3.11 16.04 -9.30
C VAL A 45 1.88 15.22 -9.66
N ILE A 46 0.66 15.77 -9.47
CA ILE A 46 -0.57 15.07 -9.80
C ILE A 46 -0.66 14.78 -11.30
N SER A 47 -0.28 15.75 -12.15
CA SER A 47 -0.28 15.55 -13.60
C SER A 47 0.68 14.45 -14.04
N THR A 48 1.86 14.36 -13.40
CA THR A 48 2.84 13.32 -13.65
C THR A 48 2.32 11.93 -13.20
N CYS A 49 1.73 11.84 -12.01
CA CYS A 49 1.10 10.61 -11.55
C CYS A 49 -0.02 10.14 -12.47
N ASN A 50 -0.85 11.06 -12.97
CA ASN A 50 -1.93 10.71 -13.89
C ASN A 50 -1.42 10.17 -15.22
N LYS A 51 -0.31 10.72 -15.76
CA LYS A 51 0.35 10.16 -16.95
C LYS A 51 0.85 8.73 -16.70
N LEU A 52 1.50 8.50 -15.55
CA LEU A 52 1.98 7.16 -15.19
C LEU A 52 0.84 6.13 -15.02
N ILE A 53 -0.34 6.57 -14.58
CA ILE A 53 -1.53 5.71 -14.51
C ILE A 53 -2.02 5.34 -15.92
N GLU A 54 -2.01 6.30 -16.85
CA GLU A 54 -2.43 6.07 -18.24
C GLU A 54 -1.51 5.11 -18.98
N ASP A 55 -0.20 5.22 -18.76
CA ASP A 55 0.81 4.38 -19.40
C ASP A 55 0.74 2.90 -18.99
N ARG A 56 0.16 2.57 -17.84
CA ARG A 56 -0.07 1.21 -17.29
C ARG A 56 1.15 0.28 -17.33
N VAL A 57 2.35 0.81 -17.40
CA VAL A 57 3.59 0.02 -17.60
C VAL A 57 4.09 -0.63 -16.30
N SER A 58 3.69 -0.13 -15.15
CA SER A 58 4.21 -0.58 -13.87
C SER A 58 3.38 -1.68 -13.22
N ARG A 59 4.05 -2.57 -12.48
CA ARG A 59 3.38 -3.53 -11.59
C ARG A 59 2.72 -2.78 -10.44
N ASN A 60 1.45 -3.09 -10.21
CA ASN A 60 0.68 -2.52 -9.12
C ASN A 60 0.63 -3.49 -7.95
N PHE A 61 0.61 -2.97 -6.73
CA PHE A 61 0.23 -3.73 -5.55
C PHE A 61 -0.75 -2.92 -4.70
N ALA A 62 -1.54 -3.61 -3.92
CA ALA A 62 -2.46 -2.98 -2.99
C ALA A 62 -2.36 -3.61 -1.60
N ILE A 63 -2.77 -2.85 -0.58
CA ILE A 63 -3.04 -3.39 0.75
C ILE A 63 -4.55 -3.36 0.95
N VAL A 64 -5.13 -4.54 1.10
CA VAL A 64 -6.57 -4.72 1.27
C VAL A 64 -6.88 -5.23 2.68
N HIS A 65 -8.04 -4.86 3.21
CA HIS A 65 -8.52 -5.33 4.50
C HIS A 65 -9.61 -6.37 4.29
N LEU A 66 -9.32 -7.63 4.70
CA LEU A 66 -10.22 -8.78 4.58
C LEU A 66 -10.34 -9.50 5.92
N LEU A 67 -11.58 -9.75 6.37
CA LEU A 67 -11.90 -10.51 7.59
C LEU A 67 -11.01 -10.15 8.79
N GLY A 68 -10.85 -8.84 9.05
CA GLY A 68 -10.09 -8.32 10.18
C GLY A 68 -8.56 -8.32 10.01
N LYS A 69 -8.04 -8.77 8.88
CA LYS A 69 -6.59 -8.78 8.57
C LYS A 69 -6.28 -7.92 7.36
N GLN A 70 -5.07 -7.38 7.34
CA GLN A 70 -4.54 -6.63 6.21
C GLN A 70 -3.64 -7.53 5.37
N TRP A 71 -3.81 -7.48 4.06
CA TRP A 71 -3.07 -8.30 3.10
C TRP A 71 -2.46 -7.40 2.04
N ARG A 72 -1.16 -7.56 1.83
CA ARG A 72 -0.52 -7.01 0.65
C ARG A 72 -0.77 -7.95 -0.52
N VAL A 73 -1.28 -7.44 -1.62
CA VAL A 73 -1.71 -8.21 -2.78
C VAL A 73 -1.14 -7.65 -4.07
N THR A 74 -0.78 -8.55 -4.97
CA THR A 74 -0.38 -8.27 -6.35
C THR A 74 -1.22 -9.13 -7.30
N ASP A 75 -1.12 -8.87 -8.60
CA ASP A 75 -1.82 -9.68 -9.59
C ASP A 75 -1.33 -11.13 -9.55
N GLY A 76 -2.27 -12.07 -9.51
CA GLY A 76 -2.00 -13.51 -9.48
C GLY A 76 -1.74 -14.11 -8.11
N ASP A 77 -1.69 -13.32 -7.03
CA ASP A 77 -1.46 -13.83 -5.68
C ASP A 77 -2.57 -14.74 -5.19
N LEU A 78 -2.18 -15.75 -4.41
CA LEU A 78 -3.09 -16.65 -3.71
C LEU A 78 -3.14 -16.28 -2.23
N LEU A 79 -4.34 -16.06 -1.71
CA LEU A 79 -4.58 -15.75 -0.31
C LEU A 79 -5.40 -16.85 0.35
N VAL A 80 -5.01 -17.26 1.55
CA VAL A 80 -5.79 -18.15 2.41
C VAL A 80 -6.33 -17.35 3.58
N VAL A 81 -7.63 -17.12 3.58
CA VAL A 81 -8.32 -16.32 4.60
C VAL A 81 -9.04 -17.26 5.56
N GLU A 82 -8.79 -17.13 6.85
CA GLU A 82 -9.45 -17.92 7.90
C GLU A 82 -10.73 -17.23 8.35
N GLY A 83 -11.78 -18.01 8.53
CA GLY A 83 -13.09 -17.60 8.98
C GLY A 83 -14.19 -17.87 7.96
N TYR A 84 -15.44 -17.86 8.45
CA TYR A 84 -16.60 -18.00 7.59
C TYR A 84 -16.72 -16.83 6.61
N TRP A 85 -16.91 -17.15 5.33
CA TRP A 85 -17.12 -16.16 4.28
C TRP A 85 -18.22 -16.64 3.31
N PRO A 86 -19.28 -15.81 3.06
CA PRO A 86 -20.44 -16.23 2.31
C PRO A 86 -20.22 -16.60 0.83
N PRO A 87 -19.37 -15.89 0.03
CA PRO A 87 -19.29 -16.13 -1.42
C PRO A 87 -18.94 -17.57 -1.77
N ASN A 88 -19.44 -18.09 -2.88
CA ASN A 88 -19.24 -19.46 -3.34
C ASN A 88 -17.94 -19.64 -4.13
N ILE A 89 -17.56 -20.91 -4.34
CA ILE A 89 -16.42 -21.25 -5.20
C ILE A 89 -16.75 -20.84 -6.64
N GLY A 90 -15.81 -20.15 -7.29
CA GLY A 90 -15.95 -19.62 -8.64
C GLY A 90 -16.47 -18.18 -8.70
N ASP A 91 -16.98 -17.62 -7.60
CA ASP A 91 -17.46 -16.26 -7.57
C ASP A 91 -16.31 -15.27 -7.77
N LYS A 92 -16.55 -14.27 -8.64
CA LYS A 92 -15.69 -13.10 -8.79
C LYS A 92 -16.18 -12.01 -7.85
N ILE A 93 -15.30 -11.50 -7.04
CA ILE A 93 -15.60 -10.46 -6.04
C ILE A 93 -14.70 -9.26 -6.25
N THR A 94 -15.20 -8.08 -5.90
CA THR A 94 -14.42 -6.85 -5.82
C THR A 94 -14.12 -6.55 -4.36
N LEU A 95 -12.86 -6.23 -4.06
CA LEU A 95 -12.42 -5.92 -2.71
C LEU A 95 -12.49 -4.40 -2.49
N ASP A 96 -13.51 -3.95 -1.76
CA ASP A 96 -13.80 -2.52 -1.60
C ASP A 96 -12.88 -1.81 -0.60
N LYS A 97 -12.36 -2.55 0.40
CA LYS A 97 -11.56 -1.96 1.48
C LYS A 97 -10.07 -1.94 1.11
N VAL A 98 -9.71 -1.07 0.20
CA VAL A 98 -8.32 -0.82 -0.18
C VAL A 98 -7.74 0.29 0.69
N LEU A 99 -6.70 -0.02 1.46
CA LEU A 99 -6.04 0.93 2.38
C LEU A 99 -4.92 1.70 1.68
N LEU A 100 -4.22 1.01 0.77
CA LEU A 100 -3.11 1.57 0.01
C LEU A 100 -3.08 0.92 -1.36
N ALA A 101 -2.78 1.68 -2.38
CA ALA A 101 -2.41 1.16 -3.69
C ALA A 101 -1.14 1.87 -4.16
N ALA A 102 -0.20 1.12 -4.73
CA ALA A 102 1.06 1.69 -5.17
C ALA A 102 1.53 1.05 -6.47
N THR A 103 2.25 1.87 -7.21
CA THR A 103 3.03 1.50 -8.38
C THR A 103 4.52 1.51 -8.02
N LYS A 104 5.39 1.39 -9.00
CA LYS A 104 6.84 1.55 -8.81
C LYS A 104 7.21 2.98 -8.39
N ASP A 105 6.49 3.99 -8.90
CA ASP A 105 6.89 5.39 -8.85
C ASP A 105 6.13 6.20 -7.80
N PHE A 106 4.90 5.80 -7.45
CA PHE A 106 4.10 6.52 -6.46
C PHE A 106 3.19 5.60 -5.64
N SER A 107 2.67 6.11 -4.52
CA SER A 107 1.75 5.41 -3.61
C SER A 107 0.54 6.27 -3.29
N LEU A 108 -0.63 5.66 -3.37
CA LEU A 108 -1.91 6.22 -2.94
C LEU A 108 -2.25 5.69 -1.55
N ILE A 109 -2.21 6.54 -0.55
CA ILE A 109 -2.47 6.15 0.83
C ILE A 109 -3.87 6.58 1.24
N GLY A 110 -4.71 5.62 1.63
CA GLY A 110 -6.04 5.88 2.15
C GLY A 110 -6.02 6.48 3.55
N ARG A 111 -7.04 7.29 3.88
CA ARG A 111 -7.21 7.89 5.22
C ARG A 111 -8.64 7.72 5.73
N PRO A 112 -9.02 6.55 6.19
CA PRO A 112 -8.30 5.26 6.27
C PRO A 112 -8.35 4.42 4.99
N ILE A 113 -9.28 4.68 4.07
CA ILE A 113 -9.54 3.90 2.86
C ILE A 113 -9.27 4.78 1.64
N VAL A 114 -8.76 4.18 0.56
CA VAL A 114 -8.61 4.86 -0.74
C VAL A 114 -10.02 5.16 -1.28
N GLN A 115 -10.16 6.31 -1.93
CA GLN A 115 -11.44 6.75 -2.49
C GLN A 115 -12.07 5.65 -3.35
N PRO A 116 -13.36 5.31 -3.13
CA PRO A 116 -14.08 4.32 -3.93
C PRO A 116 -14.04 4.67 -5.42
N GLY A 117 -13.84 3.66 -6.28
CA GLY A 117 -13.74 3.83 -7.72
C GLY A 117 -12.36 4.23 -8.25
N LEU A 118 -11.44 4.70 -7.39
CA LEU A 118 -10.07 5.03 -7.80
C LEU A 118 -9.24 3.76 -8.02
N VAL A 119 -9.39 2.77 -7.15
CA VAL A 119 -8.66 1.50 -7.22
C VAL A 119 -9.67 0.35 -7.20
N THR A 120 -9.52 -0.58 -8.13
CA THR A 120 -10.32 -1.81 -8.19
C THR A 120 -9.41 -3.01 -8.02
N VAL A 121 -9.70 -3.81 -7.00
CA VAL A 121 -9.04 -5.10 -6.77
C VAL A 121 -10.07 -6.20 -6.97
N THR A 122 -9.84 -7.05 -7.97
CA THR A 122 -10.74 -8.17 -8.27
C THR A 122 -10.10 -9.48 -7.83
N ALA A 123 -10.91 -10.37 -7.26
CA ALA A 123 -10.48 -11.68 -6.83
C ALA A 123 -11.51 -12.75 -7.19
N THR A 124 -11.06 -13.99 -7.32
CA THR A 124 -11.93 -15.17 -7.55
C THR A 124 -11.69 -16.18 -6.43
N ILE A 125 -12.76 -16.75 -5.91
CA ILE A 125 -12.69 -17.82 -4.93
C ILE A 125 -12.37 -19.13 -5.61
N ILE A 126 -11.26 -19.77 -5.19
CA ILE A 126 -10.79 -21.03 -5.77
C ILE A 126 -11.32 -22.22 -4.99
N SER A 127 -11.18 -22.18 -3.66
CA SER A 127 -11.59 -23.29 -2.83
C SER A 127 -12.03 -22.85 -1.42
N LYS A 128 -12.85 -23.69 -0.80
CA LYS A 128 -13.24 -23.59 0.59
C LYS A 128 -12.96 -24.92 1.29
N GLY A 129 -12.43 -24.86 2.47
CA GLY A 129 -12.09 -26.06 3.24
C GLY A 129 -11.91 -25.77 4.72
N LEU A 130 -11.43 -26.75 5.42
CA LEU A 130 -11.08 -26.63 6.84
C LEU A 130 -9.55 -26.65 6.99
N SER A 131 -9.03 -25.91 7.95
CA SER A 131 -7.61 -25.95 8.32
C SER A 131 -7.20 -27.36 8.82
N HIS A 132 -5.90 -27.56 8.93
CA HIS A 132 -5.39 -28.71 9.67
C HIS A 132 -5.92 -28.70 11.11
N THR A 133 -6.00 -29.88 11.70
CA THR A 133 -6.48 -30.03 13.07
C THR A 133 -5.48 -29.40 14.05
N ARG A 134 -5.94 -28.44 14.81
CA ARG A 134 -5.19 -27.82 15.92
C ARG A 134 -5.59 -28.51 17.21
N THR A 135 -4.61 -28.96 17.98
CA THR A 135 -4.83 -29.67 19.24
C THR A 135 -4.59 -28.76 20.44
N HIS A 136 -5.56 -28.67 21.33
CA HIS A 136 -5.42 -28.00 22.61
C HIS A 136 -5.33 -29.02 23.71
N PHE A 137 -4.11 -29.30 24.18
CA PHE A 137 -3.85 -30.26 25.22
C PHE A 137 -3.66 -29.55 26.56
N LYS A 138 -4.42 -29.98 27.58
CA LYS A 138 -4.31 -29.48 28.95
C LYS A 138 -4.13 -30.66 29.90
N LYS A 139 -3.05 -30.63 30.70
CA LYS A 139 -2.77 -31.63 31.75
C LYS A 139 -2.34 -30.92 33.02
N LYS A 140 -2.82 -31.38 34.19
CA LYS A 140 -2.35 -30.93 35.49
C LYS A 140 -1.44 -32.02 36.09
N ARG A 141 -0.25 -31.61 36.58
CA ARG A 141 0.70 -32.51 37.23
C ARG A 141 0.07 -33.08 38.51
N ARG A 142 0.37 -34.35 38.81
CA ARG A 142 -0.08 -35.06 40.02
C ARG A 142 -1.61 -35.06 40.23
N LYS A 143 -2.39 -34.81 39.17
CA LYS A 143 -3.85 -34.94 39.17
C LYS A 143 -4.28 -35.71 37.93
N GLN A 144 -5.35 -36.46 38.04
CA GLN A 144 -5.92 -37.25 36.95
C GLN A 144 -6.67 -36.39 35.93
N PHE A 145 -6.21 -35.14 35.75
CA PHE A 145 -6.82 -34.22 34.81
C PHE A 145 -6.00 -34.18 33.50
N MET A 146 -6.62 -34.67 32.45
CA MET A 146 -6.11 -34.59 31.08
C MET A 146 -7.28 -34.30 30.13
N ARG A 147 -7.16 -33.28 29.31
CA ARG A 147 -8.14 -32.96 28.26
C ARG A 147 -7.42 -32.58 26.97
N ILE A 148 -7.95 -33.11 25.87
CA ILE A 148 -7.50 -32.77 24.52
C ILE A 148 -8.73 -32.32 23.71
N ASN A 149 -8.65 -31.15 23.13
CA ASN A 149 -9.66 -30.64 22.23
C ASN A 149 -9.06 -30.45 20.83
N PHE A 150 -9.82 -30.83 19.84
CA PHE A 150 -9.45 -30.66 18.42
C PHE A 150 -10.27 -29.54 17.82
N GLN A 151 -9.62 -28.62 17.14
CA GLN A 151 -10.26 -27.48 16.47
C GLN A 151 -9.80 -27.37 15.02
N ARG A 152 -10.72 -27.08 14.13
CA ARG A 152 -10.44 -26.75 12.74
C ARG A 152 -11.14 -25.43 12.42
N ALA A 153 -10.44 -24.53 11.76
CA ALA A 153 -10.99 -23.25 11.30
C ALA A 153 -11.40 -23.39 9.84
N GLU A 154 -12.48 -22.73 9.46
CA GLU A 154 -12.86 -22.57 8.07
C GLU A 154 -11.81 -21.73 7.34
N GLN A 155 -11.49 -22.13 6.12
CA GLN A 155 -10.53 -21.42 5.26
C GLN A 155 -11.12 -21.27 3.87
N THR A 156 -10.94 -20.08 3.33
CA THR A 156 -11.29 -19.75 1.94
C THR A 156 -10.02 -19.34 1.20
N MET A 157 -9.73 -20.02 0.09
CA MET A 157 -8.62 -19.67 -0.78
C MET A 157 -9.14 -18.82 -1.94
N LEU A 158 -8.52 -17.67 -2.15
CA LEU A 158 -8.85 -16.76 -3.24
C LEU A 158 -7.61 -16.41 -4.04
N ARG A 159 -7.82 -16.17 -5.34
CA ARG A 159 -6.80 -15.67 -6.24
C ARG A 159 -7.12 -14.23 -6.59
N ILE A 160 -6.13 -13.36 -6.49
CA ILE A 160 -6.23 -12.00 -6.98
C ILE A 160 -6.09 -12.02 -8.50
N ASN A 161 -7.11 -11.50 -9.19
CA ASN A 161 -7.12 -11.46 -10.65
C ASN A 161 -6.36 -10.25 -11.16
N SER A 162 -6.70 -9.06 -10.63
CA SER A 162 -6.08 -7.80 -11.03
C SER A 162 -6.15 -6.72 -9.95
N VAL A 163 -5.16 -5.86 -9.93
CA VAL A 163 -5.09 -4.62 -9.14
C VAL A 163 -4.96 -3.47 -10.12
N VAL A 164 -6.04 -2.70 -10.31
CA VAL A 164 -6.10 -1.63 -11.32
C VAL A 164 -6.40 -0.29 -10.65
N ILE A 165 -5.64 0.74 -11.01
CA ILE A 165 -5.96 2.13 -10.69
C ILE A 165 -6.74 2.67 -11.89
N ASN A 166 -8.03 2.97 -11.69
CA ASN A 166 -8.97 3.22 -12.78
C ASN A 166 -9.07 4.69 -13.18
N ASN A 167 -9.02 5.61 -12.22
CA ASN A 167 -9.33 7.00 -12.42
C ASN A 167 -8.10 7.87 -12.18
N ARG A 168 -8.16 9.08 -12.73
CA ARG A 168 -7.17 10.11 -12.44
C ARG A 168 -7.33 10.60 -11.00
N ILE A 169 -6.22 10.91 -10.38
CA ILE A 169 -6.16 11.46 -9.03
C ILE A 169 -6.81 12.85 -9.03
N ASN A 170 -7.65 13.13 -8.02
CA ASN A 170 -8.41 14.38 -7.85
C ASN A 170 -9.52 14.64 -8.90
N GLU A 171 -9.84 13.70 -9.76
CA GLU A 171 -11.07 13.76 -10.55
C GLU A 171 -12.23 13.08 -9.81
N ALA A 172 -13.43 13.58 -10.01
CA ALA A 172 -14.63 12.92 -9.48
C ALA A 172 -14.73 11.50 -10.08
N PRO A 173 -15.09 10.47 -9.29
CA PRO A 173 -15.24 9.12 -9.81
C PRO A 173 -16.28 9.16 -10.94
N LYS A 174 -15.89 8.66 -12.11
CA LYS A 174 -16.87 8.42 -13.18
C LYS A 174 -17.83 7.37 -12.65
N ASN A 175 -19.12 7.72 -12.57
CA ASN A 175 -20.16 6.82 -12.12
C ASN A 175 -20.08 5.52 -12.93
N VAL A 176 -19.61 4.47 -12.31
CA VAL A 176 -19.66 3.10 -12.83
C VAL A 176 -20.97 2.54 -12.32
N PHE A 177 -22.03 2.74 -13.10
CA PHE A 177 -23.29 2.01 -12.93
C PHE A 177 -23.22 0.70 -13.72
#